data_3173e6000472e8440a9e3cb819430d54
#
_entry.id   3173e6000472e8440a9e3cb819430d54
#
_cell.length_a   1.000
_cell.length_b   1.000
_cell.length_c   1.000
_cell.angle_alpha   90.00
_cell.angle_beta   90.00
_cell.angle_gamma   90.00
#
_symmetry.space_group_name_H-M   'P 1'
#
loop_
_entity.id
_entity.type
_entity.pdbx_description
1 polymer ?
#
loop_
_entity_poly.entity_id
_entity_poly.type
_entity_poly.pdbx_seq_one_letter_code
_entity_poly.pdbx_strand_id
1 'polypeptide(L)'
;MSKDGNLELFQQFVKTKQIEIEKNRNIVGYSRISSKQQYDNFSLAEQEQEIRNFARKNDYNLLQIFGGTYESASGDFTRKEFKQLYDWVTNSQPKPHAIAIKFINRFSRTGANAIGIVDNLVDRGIHLIETSTGLTTEVLKDRIEIYEKLLRAQKENNERLQLTVPGMRKFLQAGNWLGKAPI
;
A
#
# COMPACT_ATOMS: atom_id res chain seq x y z
N MET A 1 -37.61 -7.83 -46.71
CA MET A 1 -36.28 -8.41 -46.38
C MET A 1 -36.01 -8.02 -44.91
N SER A 2 -36.10 -9.02 -44.05
CA SER A 2 -36.22 -8.88 -42.58
C SER A 2 -34.94 -8.40 -41.95
N LYS A 3 -35.05 -7.30 -41.15
CA LYS A 3 -33.96 -6.76 -40.31
C LYS A 3 -33.81 -7.52 -38.96
N ASP A 4 -34.62 -8.54 -38.73
CA ASP A 4 -34.74 -9.18 -37.41
C ASP A 4 -33.75 -10.38 -37.21
N GLY A 5 -33.19 -10.89 -38.30
CA GLY A 5 -32.30 -12.06 -38.23
C GLY A 5 -30.92 -11.80 -37.57
N ASN A 6 -30.46 -10.55 -37.52
CA ASN A 6 -29.18 -10.21 -36.89
C ASN A 6 -29.27 -10.04 -35.37
N LEU A 7 -30.45 -9.74 -34.83
CA LEU A 7 -30.63 -9.54 -33.37
C LEU A 7 -30.62 -10.90 -32.63
N GLU A 8 -31.17 -11.95 -33.23
CA GLU A 8 -31.16 -13.28 -32.62
C GLU A 8 -29.75 -13.90 -32.58
N LEU A 9 -28.94 -13.65 -33.60
CA LEU A 9 -27.54 -14.08 -33.59
C LEU A 9 -26.75 -13.37 -32.47
N PHE A 10 -26.98 -12.07 -32.26
CA PHE A 10 -26.34 -11.33 -31.13
C PHE A 10 -26.83 -11.84 -29.78
N GLN A 11 -28.09 -12.25 -29.63
CA GLN A 11 -28.59 -12.77 -28.36
C GLN A 11 -28.00 -14.14 -28.00
N GLN A 12 -27.56 -14.94 -28.97
CA GLN A 12 -26.84 -16.19 -28.71
C GLN A 12 -25.43 -15.93 -28.15
N PHE A 13 -24.78 -14.82 -28.51
CA PHE A 13 -23.48 -14.41 -27.93
C PHE A 13 -23.63 -13.75 -26.57
N VAL A 14 -24.77 -13.16 -26.24
CA VAL A 14 -25.06 -12.55 -24.93
C VAL A 14 -25.44 -13.57 -23.86
N LYS A 15 -25.83 -14.78 -24.25
CA LYS A 15 -26.04 -15.95 -23.33
C LYS A 15 -24.71 -16.61 -22.92
N THR A 16 -23.62 -15.89 -22.85
CA THR A 16 -22.47 -16.36 -22.11
C THR A 16 -22.88 -16.40 -20.64
N LYS A 17 -23.02 -17.59 -20.05
CA LYS A 17 -23.10 -17.81 -18.62
C LYS A 17 -22.29 -16.73 -17.95
N GLN A 18 -22.91 -15.90 -17.13
CA GLN A 18 -22.18 -15.19 -16.08
C GLN A 18 -21.58 -16.30 -15.21
N ILE A 19 -20.35 -16.68 -15.54
CA ILE A 19 -19.52 -17.40 -14.61
C ILE A 19 -19.37 -16.38 -13.48
N GLU A 20 -20.09 -16.59 -12.37
CA GLU A 20 -19.76 -15.93 -11.12
C GLU A 20 -18.34 -16.40 -10.80
N ILE A 21 -17.36 -15.62 -11.26
CA ILE A 21 -15.98 -15.77 -10.84
C ILE A 21 -16.03 -15.43 -9.36
N GLU A 22 -15.92 -16.44 -8.53
CA GLU A 22 -15.87 -16.30 -7.09
C GLU A 22 -14.77 -15.26 -6.78
N LYS A 23 -15.19 -14.07 -6.38
CA LYS A 23 -14.28 -12.93 -6.24
C LYS A 23 -13.30 -13.29 -5.13
N ASN A 24 -12.03 -13.39 -5.46
CA ASN A 24 -11.00 -13.62 -4.46
C ASN A 24 -11.09 -12.51 -3.40
N ARG A 25 -11.48 -12.87 -2.17
CA ARG A 25 -11.68 -11.93 -1.05
C ARG A 25 -10.54 -11.97 -0.04
N ASN A 26 -9.47 -12.70 -0.34
CA ASN A 26 -8.32 -12.79 0.55
C ASN A 26 -7.49 -11.50 0.48
N ILE A 27 -7.28 -10.87 1.63
CA ILE A 27 -6.40 -9.70 1.72
C ILE A 27 -5.35 -9.89 2.81
N VAL A 28 -4.28 -9.13 2.72
CA VAL A 28 -3.27 -9.01 3.79
C VAL A 28 -3.18 -7.57 4.25
N GLY A 29 -2.91 -7.37 5.53
CA GLY A 29 -2.67 -6.05 6.09
C GLY A 29 -1.19 -5.67 6.06
N TYR A 30 -0.91 -4.37 5.98
CA TYR A 30 0.43 -3.84 6.25
C TYR A 30 0.34 -2.60 7.14
N SER A 31 1.08 -2.64 8.26
CA SER A 31 1.16 -1.54 9.21
C SER A 31 2.62 -1.15 9.44
N ARG A 32 2.88 0.16 9.65
CA ARG A 32 4.23 0.68 9.83
C ARG A 32 4.24 1.94 10.69
N ILE A 33 5.25 2.02 11.54
CA ILE A 33 5.58 3.23 12.29
C ILE A 33 6.93 3.77 11.84
N SER A 34 7.10 5.09 11.87
CA SER A 34 8.29 5.79 11.38
C SER A 34 9.27 6.23 12.47
N SER A 35 8.91 6.10 13.74
CA SER A 35 9.78 6.45 14.88
C SER A 35 9.45 5.60 16.12
N LYS A 36 10.46 5.42 17.01
CA LYS A 36 10.24 4.76 18.30
C LYS A 36 9.18 5.46 19.16
N GLN A 37 9.11 6.78 19.10
CA GLN A 37 8.10 7.57 19.84
C GLN A 37 6.67 7.31 19.38
N GLN A 38 6.46 6.86 18.13
CA GLN A 38 5.13 6.45 17.64
C GLN A 38 4.75 5.05 18.10
N TYR A 39 5.71 4.25 18.58
CA TYR A 39 5.41 2.91 19.12
C TYR A 39 4.61 3.01 20.42
N ASP A 40 4.92 3.98 21.27
CA ASP A 40 4.25 4.19 22.56
C ASP A 40 2.85 4.84 22.43
N ASN A 41 2.49 5.36 21.24
CA ASN A 41 1.26 6.15 21.00
C ASN A 41 0.13 5.36 20.32
N PHE A 42 -0.01 4.05 20.55
CA PHE A 42 -1.10 3.21 20.01
C PHE A 42 -1.28 3.22 18.49
N SER A 43 -0.43 3.95 17.75
CA SER A 43 -0.65 4.16 16.31
C SER A 43 -0.54 2.88 15.47
N LEU A 44 0.17 1.86 15.94
CA LEU A 44 0.27 0.57 15.26
C LEU A 44 -1.00 -0.26 15.48
N ALA A 45 -1.41 -0.41 16.76
CA ALA A 45 -2.64 -1.12 17.11
C ALA A 45 -3.87 -0.48 16.44
N GLU A 46 -3.88 0.85 16.35
CA GLU A 46 -4.93 1.60 15.64
C GLU A 46 -4.95 1.30 14.13
N GLN A 47 -3.78 1.25 13.46
CA GLN A 47 -3.70 0.88 12.05
C GLN A 47 -4.20 -0.55 11.82
N GLU A 48 -3.78 -1.49 12.64
CA GLU A 48 -4.22 -2.88 12.56
C GLU A 48 -5.72 -3.03 12.81
N GLN A 49 -6.25 -2.33 13.81
CA GLN A 49 -7.68 -2.36 14.11
C GLN A 49 -8.51 -1.79 12.96
N GLU A 50 -8.04 -0.72 12.32
CA GLU A 50 -8.67 -0.13 11.13
C GLU A 50 -8.72 -1.14 9.97
N ILE A 51 -7.60 -1.82 9.69
CA ILE A 51 -7.52 -2.85 8.64
C ILE A 51 -8.50 -4.00 8.95
N ARG A 52 -8.55 -4.47 10.21
CA ARG A 52 -9.48 -5.53 10.63
C ARG A 52 -10.95 -5.11 10.50
N ASN A 53 -11.27 -3.87 10.87
CA ASN A 53 -12.62 -3.32 10.76
C ASN A 53 -13.03 -3.18 9.29
N PHE A 54 -12.12 -2.68 8.45
CA PHE A 54 -12.34 -2.57 7.01
C PHE A 54 -12.61 -3.94 6.38
N ALA A 55 -11.78 -4.94 6.71
CA ALA A 55 -11.94 -6.29 6.21
C ALA A 55 -13.32 -6.86 6.57
N ARG A 56 -13.73 -6.76 7.84
CA ARG A 56 -15.05 -7.23 8.30
C ARG A 56 -16.21 -6.51 7.62
N LYS A 57 -16.12 -5.18 7.49
CA LYS A 57 -17.19 -4.35 6.91
C LYS A 57 -17.42 -4.66 5.42
N ASN A 58 -16.37 -5.07 4.70
CA ASN A 58 -16.41 -5.30 3.26
C ASN A 58 -16.34 -6.79 2.88
N ASP A 59 -16.56 -7.70 3.83
CA ASP A 59 -16.52 -9.16 3.64
C ASP A 59 -15.21 -9.67 3.04
N TYR A 60 -14.08 -9.05 3.39
CA TYR A 60 -12.75 -9.56 3.06
C TYR A 60 -12.26 -10.57 4.09
N ASN A 61 -11.60 -11.61 3.60
CA ASN A 61 -10.87 -12.55 4.44
C ASN A 61 -9.46 -12.03 4.71
N LEU A 62 -9.22 -11.48 5.89
CA LEU A 62 -7.90 -10.99 6.30
C LEU A 62 -7.02 -12.16 6.73
N LEU A 63 -6.05 -12.54 5.89
CA LEU A 63 -5.17 -13.68 6.13
C LEU A 63 -4.17 -13.39 7.26
N GLN A 64 -3.47 -12.26 7.18
CA GLN A 64 -2.52 -11.81 8.21
C GLN A 64 -2.19 -10.32 8.04
N ILE A 65 -1.51 -9.75 9.03
CA ILE A 65 -0.98 -8.39 8.98
C ILE A 65 0.54 -8.45 9.12
N PHE A 66 1.24 -7.81 8.16
CA PHE A 66 2.68 -7.63 8.17
C PHE A 66 3.06 -6.29 8.79
N GLY A 67 4.28 -6.18 9.28
CA GLY A 67 4.78 -4.99 9.93
C GLY A 67 4.82 -5.16 11.45
N GLY A 68 4.66 -4.08 12.19
CA GLY A 68 4.70 -4.13 13.65
C GLY A 68 6.05 -3.79 14.23
N THR A 69 7.08 -3.68 13.42
CA THR A 69 8.40 -3.23 13.85
C THR A 69 8.70 -1.81 13.37
N TYR A 70 9.64 -1.16 14.07
CA TYR A 70 10.17 0.12 13.63
C TYR A 70 11.04 -0.06 12.38
N GLU A 71 10.62 0.54 11.27
CA GLU A 71 11.39 0.55 10.03
C GLU A 71 11.58 1.96 9.52
N SER A 72 12.83 2.31 9.20
CA SER A 72 13.15 3.59 8.54
C SER A 72 12.50 3.65 7.15
N ALA A 73 12.00 4.83 6.77
CA ALA A 73 11.34 5.04 5.48
C ALA A 73 12.32 5.24 4.30
N SER A 74 13.62 5.02 4.50
CA SER A 74 14.68 5.42 3.57
C SER A 74 14.83 4.53 2.32
N GLY A 75 14.15 3.38 2.25
CA GLY A 75 14.14 2.54 1.05
C GLY A 75 13.13 1.41 1.19
N ASP A 76 12.38 1.12 0.13
CA ASP A 76 11.27 0.17 0.23
C ASP A 76 11.76 -1.26 0.44
N PHE A 77 12.76 -1.71 -0.31
CA PHE A 77 13.28 -3.07 -0.18
C PHE A 77 14.40 -3.24 0.86
N THR A 78 14.89 -2.17 1.48
CA THR A 78 15.77 -2.26 2.66
C THR A 78 14.99 -2.51 3.94
N ARG A 79 13.67 -2.37 3.90
CA ARG A 79 12.76 -2.66 5.00
C ARG A 79 12.46 -4.16 5.05
N LYS A 80 12.89 -4.81 6.12
CA LYS A 80 12.73 -6.26 6.31
C LYS A 80 11.27 -6.71 6.23
N GLU A 81 10.39 -6.03 6.93
CA GLU A 81 8.95 -6.35 6.99
C GLU A 81 8.25 -6.11 5.64
N PHE A 82 8.61 -5.03 4.94
CA PHE A 82 8.07 -4.76 3.61
C PHE A 82 8.53 -5.81 2.59
N LYS A 83 9.80 -6.23 2.67
CA LYS A 83 10.32 -7.29 1.82
C LYS A 83 9.62 -8.61 2.10
N GLN A 84 9.40 -8.96 3.37
CA GLN A 84 8.65 -10.16 3.76
C GLN A 84 7.22 -10.13 3.21
N LEU A 85 6.52 -8.99 3.35
CA LEU A 85 5.19 -8.79 2.75
C LEU A 85 5.24 -9.04 1.23
N TYR A 86 6.16 -8.34 0.52
CA TYR A 86 6.24 -8.42 -0.93
C TYR A 86 6.54 -9.85 -1.40
N ASP A 87 7.54 -10.49 -0.81
CA ASP A 87 7.92 -11.87 -1.13
C ASP A 87 6.75 -12.83 -0.85
N TRP A 88 6.03 -12.62 0.26
CA TRP A 88 4.89 -13.46 0.61
C TRP A 88 3.74 -13.29 -0.39
N VAL A 89 3.29 -12.08 -0.69
CA VAL A 89 2.14 -11.85 -1.58
C VAL A 89 2.42 -12.28 -3.02
N THR A 90 3.68 -12.21 -3.46
CA THR A 90 4.06 -12.62 -4.81
C THR A 90 4.23 -14.13 -4.98
N ASN A 91 4.51 -14.87 -3.89
CA ASN A 91 4.77 -16.31 -3.92
C ASN A 91 3.67 -17.16 -3.30
N SER A 92 2.70 -16.57 -2.56
CA SER A 92 1.61 -17.31 -1.91
C SER A 92 0.64 -17.95 -2.93
N GLN A 93 0.05 -19.09 -2.51
CA GLN A 93 -1.05 -19.73 -3.24
C GLN A 93 -2.15 -20.14 -2.23
N PRO A 94 -3.39 -19.71 -2.44
CA PRO A 94 -3.84 -18.76 -3.47
C PRO A 94 -3.26 -17.36 -3.24
N LYS A 95 -3.06 -16.60 -4.31
CA LYS A 95 -2.62 -15.21 -4.22
C LYS A 95 -3.66 -14.36 -3.49
N PRO A 96 -3.25 -13.40 -2.63
CA PRO A 96 -4.19 -12.45 -2.07
C PRO A 96 -4.73 -11.53 -3.17
N HIS A 97 -5.96 -11.08 -3.03
CA HIS A 97 -6.57 -10.06 -3.90
C HIS A 97 -5.91 -8.69 -3.70
N ALA A 98 -5.62 -8.34 -2.44
CA ALA A 98 -5.08 -7.02 -2.16
C ALA A 98 -4.22 -6.97 -0.89
N ILE A 99 -3.41 -5.89 -0.83
CA ILE A 99 -2.74 -5.40 0.38
C ILE A 99 -3.54 -4.22 0.93
N ALA A 100 -4.04 -4.35 2.15
CA ALA A 100 -4.79 -3.31 2.87
C ALA A 100 -3.85 -2.51 3.78
N ILE A 101 -3.91 -1.20 3.70
CA ILE A 101 -3.13 -0.26 4.51
C ILE A 101 -4.03 0.88 5.00
N LYS A 102 -3.77 1.44 6.19
CA LYS A 102 -4.57 2.56 6.69
C LYS A 102 -4.41 3.79 5.80
N PHE A 103 -3.18 4.19 5.51
CA PHE A 103 -2.85 5.35 4.66
C PHE A 103 -1.75 5.00 3.67
N ILE A 104 -1.82 5.53 2.45
CA ILE A 104 -0.84 5.31 1.37
C ILE A 104 0.59 5.67 1.77
N ASN A 105 0.80 6.71 2.58
CA ASN A 105 2.14 7.09 3.05
C ASN A 105 2.77 6.06 4.02
N ARG A 106 2.01 5.07 4.49
CA ARG A 106 2.54 3.92 5.24
C ARG A 106 3.11 2.86 4.32
N PHE A 107 2.57 2.74 3.10
CA PHE A 107 3.12 1.83 2.10
C PHE A 107 4.53 2.26 1.71
N SER A 108 4.71 3.48 1.24
CA SER A 108 6.02 4.00 0.84
C SER A 108 6.09 5.53 0.90
N ARG A 109 7.34 6.03 0.88
CA ARG A 109 7.66 7.46 0.73
C ARG A 109 8.66 7.68 -0.41
N THR A 110 8.88 6.71 -1.28
CA THR A 110 9.85 6.78 -2.38
C THR A 110 9.24 7.21 -3.71
N GLY A 111 7.95 7.57 -3.71
CA GLY A 111 7.24 8.13 -4.86
C GLY A 111 7.32 7.25 -6.11
N ALA A 112 8.12 7.62 -7.10
CA ALA A 112 8.22 6.91 -8.37
C ALA A 112 8.58 5.42 -8.22
N ASN A 113 9.48 5.07 -7.31
CA ASN A 113 9.81 3.67 -7.03
C ASN A 113 8.61 2.93 -6.45
N ALA A 114 7.84 3.59 -5.57
CA ALA A 114 6.64 3.01 -5.00
C ALA A 114 5.56 2.75 -6.06
N ILE A 115 5.39 3.65 -7.04
CA ILE A 115 4.50 3.46 -8.18
C ILE A 115 4.91 2.21 -8.96
N GLY A 116 6.20 2.04 -9.28
CA GLY A 116 6.69 0.84 -9.97
C GLY A 116 6.42 -0.45 -9.19
N ILE A 117 6.50 -0.41 -7.85
CA ILE A 117 6.13 -1.57 -7.01
C ILE A 117 4.64 -1.85 -7.10
N VAL A 118 3.80 -0.82 -7.03
CA VAL A 118 2.33 -0.95 -7.15
C VAL A 118 1.95 -1.50 -8.52
N ASP A 119 2.54 -0.99 -9.60
CA ASP A 119 2.31 -1.51 -10.96
C ASP A 119 2.66 -2.99 -11.07
N ASN A 120 3.82 -3.39 -10.56
CA ASN A 120 4.24 -4.80 -10.56
C ASN A 120 3.27 -5.69 -9.77
N LEU A 121 2.71 -5.21 -8.66
CA LEU A 121 1.69 -5.95 -7.90
C LEU A 121 0.38 -6.06 -8.69
N VAL A 122 -0.07 -4.95 -9.30
CA VAL A 122 -1.30 -4.92 -10.12
C VAL A 122 -1.19 -5.85 -11.33
N ASP A 123 -0.05 -5.88 -12.01
CA ASP A 123 0.22 -6.79 -13.13
C ASP A 123 0.14 -8.27 -12.71
N ARG A 124 0.39 -8.54 -11.42
CA ARG A 124 0.23 -9.87 -10.81
C ARG A 124 -1.18 -10.13 -10.29
N GLY A 125 -2.12 -9.19 -10.44
CA GLY A 125 -3.49 -9.27 -9.92
C GLY A 125 -3.60 -9.02 -8.42
N ILE A 126 -2.62 -8.33 -7.82
CA ILE A 126 -2.61 -7.94 -6.39
C ILE A 126 -2.83 -6.44 -6.31
N HIS A 127 -3.93 -6.02 -5.71
CA HIS A 127 -4.29 -4.62 -5.59
C HIS A 127 -3.81 -3.99 -4.28
N LEU A 128 -3.79 -2.66 -4.22
CA LEU A 128 -3.55 -1.90 -3.00
C LEU A 128 -4.86 -1.24 -2.58
N ILE A 129 -5.21 -1.35 -1.30
CA ILE A 129 -6.43 -0.73 -0.73
C ILE A 129 -6.02 0.20 0.42
N GLU A 130 -6.43 1.48 0.33
CA GLU A 130 -6.34 2.41 1.44
C GLU A 130 -7.62 2.32 2.28
N THR A 131 -7.55 1.78 3.49
CA THR A 131 -8.75 1.50 4.30
C THR A 131 -9.44 2.75 4.82
N SER A 132 -8.71 3.86 5.01
CA SER A 132 -9.26 5.12 5.50
C SER A 132 -10.19 5.82 4.49
N THR A 133 -9.99 5.59 3.20
CA THR A 133 -10.76 6.23 2.12
C THR A 133 -11.55 5.22 1.28
N GLY A 134 -11.15 3.94 1.30
CA GLY A 134 -11.70 2.90 0.44
C GLY A 134 -11.12 2.88 -0.98
N LEU A 135 -10.14 3.74 -1.28
CA LEU A 135 -9.49 3.77 -2.60
C LEU A 135 -8.78 2.44 -2.90
N THR A 136 -8.91 1.97 -4.14
CA THR A 136 -8.27 0.72 -4.59
C THR A 136 -7.62 0.86 -5.96
N THR A 137 -6.47 0.24 -6.14
CA THR A 137 -5.82 0.20 -7.47
C THR A 137 -6.55 -0.69 -8.49
N GLU A 138 -7.59 -1.42 -8.09
CA GLU A 138 -8.48 -2.15 -8.99
C GLU A 138 -9.26 -1.19 -9.91
N VAL A 139 -9.63 -0.01 -9.40
CA VAL A 139 -10.34 1.04 -10.13
C VAL A 139 -9.34 2.04 -10.69
N LEU A 140 -9.36 2.28 -12.00
CA LEU A 140 -8.37 3.16 -12.66
C LEU A 140 -8.34 4.58 -12.08
N LYS A 141 -9.49 5.19 -11.79
CA LYS A 141 -9.59 6.51 -11.18
C LYS A 141 -8.90 6.57 -9.81
N ASP A 142 -9.17 5.58 -8.97
CA ASP A 142 -8.59 5.49 -7.63
C ASP A 142 -7.08 5.22 -7.69
N ARG A 143 -6.64 4.42 -8.68
CA ARG A 143 -5.21 4.15 -8.92
C ARG A 143 -4.44 5.44 -9.19
N ILE A 144 -4.99 6.33 -10.02
CA ILE A 144 -4.39 7.64 -10.29
C ILE A 144 -4.28 8.45 -8.99
N GLU A 145 -5.33 8.50 -8.18
CA GLU A 145 -5.31 9.19 -6.88
C GLU A 145 -4.28 8.59 -5.92
N ILE A 146 -4.16 7.27 -5.87
CA ILE A 146 -3.13 6.57 -5.08
C ILE A 146 -1.73 6.98 -5.54
N TYR A 147 -1.47 7.08 -6.85
CA TYR A 147 -0.18 7.52 -7.38
C TYR A 147 0.13 8.96 -7.02
N GLU A 148 -0.84 9.86 -7.09
CA GLU A 148 -0.69 11.24 -6.64
C GLU A 148 -0.34 11.32 -5.14
N LYS A 149 -0.99 10.51 -4.30
CA LYS A 149 -0.67 10.41 -2.87
C LYS A 149 0.76 9.92 -2.63
N LEU A 150 1.24 8.94 -3.40
CA LEU A 150 2.63 8.45 -3.32
C LEU A 150 3.64 9.53 -3.72
N LEU A 151 3.40 10.27 -4.80
CA LEU A 151 4.25 11.38 -5.24
C LEU A 151 4.26 12.52 -4.22
N ARG A 152 3.11 12.85 -3.64
CA ARG A 152 3.00 13.85 -2.57
C ARG A 152 3.80 13.45 -1.34
N ALA A 153 3.71 12.18 -0.92
CA ALA A 153 4.48 11.66 0.21
C ALA A 153 6.00 11.76 -0.02
N GLN A 154 6.47 11.57 -1.26
CA GLN A 154 7.87 11.77 -1.63
C GLN A 154 8.26 13.25 -1.54
N LYS A 155 7.43 14.15 -2.08
CA LYS A 155 7.67 15.59 -2.03
C LYS A 155 7.82 16.07 -0.60
N GLU A 156 6.88 15.74 0.28
CA GLU A 156 6.94 16.08 1.71
C GLU A 156 8.19 15.54 2.39
N ASN A 157 8.62 14.33 2.05
CA ASN A 157 9.85 13.75 2.58
C ASN A 157 11.10 14.54 2.12
N ASN A 158 11.17 14.92 0.84
CA ASN A 158 12.26 15.69 0.29
C ASN A 158 12.32 17.10 0.89
N GLU A 159 11.19 17.78 1.03
CA GLU A 159 11.12 19.09 1.70
C GLU A 159 11.61 19.03 3.14
N ARG A 160 11.21 18.01 3.89
CA ARG A 160 11.69 17.78 5.26
C ARG A 160 13.21 17.58 5.29
N LEU A 161 13.77 16.80 4.37
CA LEU A 161 15.23 16.60 4.29
C LEU A 161 15.96 17.90 3.97
N GLN A 162 15.44 18.72 3.05
CA GLN A 162 16.02 20.03 2.73
C GLN A 162 16.07 20.97 3.92
N LEU A 163 15.09 20.91 4.82
CA LEU A 163 15.07 21.72 6.04
C LEU A 163 15.95 21.13 7.14
N THR A 164 15.95 19.81 7.30
CA THR A 164 16.62 19.14 8.42
C THR A 164 18.13 19.03 8.22
N VAL A 165 18.61 18.70 7.02
CA VAL A 165 20.03 18.47 6.74
C VAL A 165 20.90 19.72 7.00
N PRO A 166 20.53 20.93 6.54
CA PRO A 166 21.30 22.13 6.86
C PRO A 166 21.34 22.44 8.36
N GLY A 167 20.21 22.22 9.07
CA GLY A 167 20.15 22.41 10.52
C GLY A 167 21.09 21.46 11.26
N MET A 168 21.08 20.17 10.91
CA MET A 168 21.98 19.18 11.46
C MET A 168 23.45 19.50 11.17
N ARG A 169 23.76 19.96 9.94
CA ARG A 169 25.13 20.39 9.59
C ARG A 169 25.60 21.54 10.45
N LYS A 170 24.78 22.58 10.63
CA LYS A 170 25.11 23.72 11.51
C LYS A 170 25.30 23.27 12.95
N PHE A 171 24.46 22.38 13.46
CA PHE A 171 24.55 21.84 14.80
C PHE A 171 25.87 21.09 15.03
N LEU A 172 26.28 20.24 14.07
CA LEU A 172 27.57 19.53 14.12
C LEU A 172 28.77 20.49 13.99
N GLN A 173 28.69 21.50 13.11
CA GLN A 173 29.74 22.50 12.95
C GLN A 173 29.94 23.33 14.21
N ALA A 174 28.91 23.54 15.03
CA ALA A 174 28.98 24.19 16.33
C ALA A 174 29.58 23.29 17.45
N GLY A 175 30.09 22.10 17.10
CA GLY A 175 30.68 21.14 18.05
C GLY A 175 29.67 20.33 18.85
N ASN A 176 28.38 20.37 18.48
CA ASN A 176 27.34 19.56 19.13
C ASN A 176 27.21 18.18 18.47
N TRP A 177 26.83 17.15 19.22
CA TRP A 177 26.65 15.80 18.75
C TRP A 177 25.22 15.31 19.00
N LEU A 178 24.68 14.59 18.03
CA LEU A 178 23.38 13.91 18.15
C LEU A 178 23.60 12.54 18.82
N GLY A 179 23.79 12.51 20.13
CA GLY A 179 24.05 11.31 20.90
C GLY A 179 25.34 11.38 21.73
N LYS A 180 25.91 10.23 22.11
CA LYS A 180 27.22 10.19 22.79
C LYS A 180 28.30 10.55 21.79
N ALA A 181 29.19 11.48 22.16
CA ALA A 181 30.38 11.78 21.38
C ALA A 181 31.20 10.49 21.19
N PRO A 182 31.84 10.27 20.02
CA PRO A 182 32.80 9.20 19.88
C PRO A 182 33.96 9.47 20.86
N ILE A 183 34.35 8.46 21.63
CA ILE A 183 35.47 8.47 22.55
C ILE A 183 36.75 8.38 21.73
#